data_f80950741099652366aaae4ef2759a5c
#
_entry.id   f80950741099652366aaae4ef2759a5c
#
_cell.length_a   1.000
_cell.length_b   1.000
_cell.length_c   1.000
_cell.angle_alpha   90.00
_cell.angle_beta   90.00
_cell.angle_gamma   90.00
#
_symmetry.space_group_name_H-M   'P 1'
#
loop_
_entity.id
_entity.type
_entity.pdbx_description
1 polymer ?
#
loop_
_entity_poly.entity_id
_entity_poly.type
_entity_poly.pdbx_seq_one_letter_code
_entity_poly.pdbx_strand_id
1 'polypeptide(L)'
;MAGETVITVIGNLTNDPELRFTPSGSAVANFTIASTPRTFDKNSNAWVDGETLFLRASVWREAAENVAESLTKGMRVIASGRLKQRSYDDAKSGEKRTVIELEVDEIGPSLKYANAKVNRTQRSGNGGGGNSGGDWGKQPANAGGSDWGNGGGSAQEAPF
;
A
#
# COMPACT_ATOMS: atom_id res chain seq x y z
N MET A 1 3.67 -19.65 -4.01
CA MET A 1 3.47 -20.97 -3.40
C MET A 1 2.02 -21.09 -2.96
N ALA A 2 1.41 -22.24 -3.17
CA ALA A 2 0.05 -22.51 -2.72
C ALA A 2 0.04 -22.93 -1.24
N GLY A 3 -1.02 -22.60 -0.51
CA GLY A 3 -1.23 -23.04 0.88
C GLY A 3 -0.75 -22.08 1.96
N GLU A 4 -0.34 -20.88 1.62
CA GLU A 4 0.00 -19.86 2.60
C GLU A 4 -1.25 -19.28 3.27
N THR A 5 -1.14 -18.96 4.56
CA THR A 5 -2.24 -18.36 5.33
C THR A 5 -2.30 -16.86 5.04
N VAL A 6 -3.28 -16.46 4.25
CA VAL A 6 -3.52 -15.06 3.89
C VAL A 6 -4.52 -14.45 4.85
N ILE A 7 -4.20 -13.29 5.40
CA ILE A 7 -5.10 -12.51 6.27
C ILE A 7 -5.13 -11.04 5.86
N THR A 8 -6.19 -10.37 6.26
CA THR A 8 -6.30 -8.91 6.18
C THR A 8 -6.46 -8.34 7.57
N VAL A 9 -5.62 -7.37 7.91
CA VAL A 9 -5.61 -6.71 9.22
C VAL A 9 -5.90 -5.22 9.04
N ILE A 10 -6.76 -4.70 9.89
CA ILE A 10 -7.06 -3.27 9.97
C ILE A 10 -6.67 -2.79 11.36
N GLY A 11 -5.82 -1.79 11.43
CA GLY A 11 -5.37 -1.24 12.69
C GLY A 11 -4.52 0.00 12.50
N ASN A 12 -3.92 0.47 13.58
CA ASN A 12 -3.10 1.67 13.58
C ASN A 12 -1.62 1.32 13.73
N LEU A 13 -0.77 2.07 13.04
CA LEU A 13 0.68 1.93 13.22
C LEU A 13 1.11 2.40 14.61
N THR A 14 1.90 1.59 15.29
CA THR A 14 2.42 1.92 16.63
C THR A 14 3.70 2.77 16.57
N ASN A 15 4.37 2.75 15.44
CA ASN A 15 5.62 3.45 15.15
C ASN A 15 5.70 3.82 13.69
N ASP A 16 6.60 4.72 13.34
CA ASP A 16 6.92 4.99 11.95
C ASP A 16 7.54 3.75 11.29
N PRO A 17 7.19 3.43 10.03
CA PRO A 17 7.84 2.34 9.32
C PRO A 17 9.36 2.55 9.23
N GLU A 18 10.10 1.55 9.59
CA GLU A 18 11.56 1.56 9.53
C GLU A 18 12.05 0.95 8.23
N LEU A 19 12.59 1.79 7.36
CA LEU A 19 13.15 1.36 6.08
C LEU A 19 14.60 0.90 6.26
N ARG A 20 14.89 -0.30 5.82
CA ARG A 20 16.25 -0.87 5.79
C ARG A 20 16.52 -1.48 4.43
N PHE A 21 17.81 -1.65 4.13
CA PHE A 21 18.26 -2.35 2.94
C PHE A 21 19.01 -3.61 3.35
N THR A 22 18.69 -4.71 2.70
CA THR A 22 19.40 -5.97 2.89
C THR A 22 20.79 -5.90 2.25
N PRO A 23 21.74 -6.80 2.61
CA PRO A 23 23.05 -6.87 1.95
C PRO A 23 22.97 -7.02 0.43
N SER A 24 21.89 -7.63 -0.08
CA SER A 24 21.62 -7.75 -1.52
C SER A 24 21.03 -6.47 -2.16
N GLY A 25 20.77 -5.42 -1.36
CA GLY A 25 20.25 -4.15 -1.84
C GLY A 25 18.72 -4.06 -1.91
N SER A 26 18.00 -5.05 -1.42
CA SER A 26 16.52 -5.02 -1.38
C SER A 26 16.02 -4.17 -0.21
N ALA A 27 15.08 -3.28 -0.50
CA ALA A 27 14.41 -2.49 0.53
C ALA A 27 13.41 -3.34 1.32
N VAL A 28 13.36 -3.14 2.63
CA VAL A 28 12.35 -3.70 3.52
C VAL A 28 11.92 -2.64 4.53
N ALA A 29 10.62 -2.47 4.70
CA ALA A 29 10.06 -1.63 5.74
C ALA A 29 9.40 -2.50 6.81
N ASN A 30 9.74 -2.26 8.07
CA ASN A 30 9.21 -2.96 9.22
C ASN A 30 8.38 -2.00 10.07
N PHE A 31 7.23 -2.48 10.52
CA PHE A 31 6.32 -1.73 11.38
C PHE A 31 5.43 -2.69 12.18
N THR A 32 4.70 -2.16 13.13
CA THR A 32 3.75 -2.93 13.94
C THR A 32 2.36 -2.31 13.79
N ILE A 33 1.38 -3.16 13.55
CA ILE A 33 -0.03 -2.78 13.45
C ILE A 33 -0.71 -3.18 14.76
N ALA A 34 -1.36 -2.22 15.42
CA ALA A 34 -2.20 -2.45 16.58
C ALA A 34 -3.67 -2.53 16.14
N SER A 35 -4.26 -3.69 16.30
CA SER A 35 -5.67 -3.93 16.02
C SER A 35 -6.41 -4.18 17.32
N THR A 36 -7.29 -3.25 17.71
CA THR A 36 -8.04 -3.32 18.95
C THR A 36 -9.51 -3.59 18.64
N PRO A 37 -10.05 -4.76 19.01
CA PRO A 37 -11.47 -5.02 18.89
C PRO A 37 -12.26 -4.21 19.91
N ARG A 38 -13.46 -3.78 19.53
CA ARG A 38 -14.40 -3.16 20.46
C ARG A 38 -15.58 -4.08 20.69
N THR A 39 -15.93 -4.26 21.95
CA THR A 39 -17.08 -5.05 22.36
C THR A 39 -18.05 -4.19 23.15
N PHE A 40 -19.33 -4.48 22.98
CA PHE A 40 -20.36 -3.80 23.78
C PHE A 40 -20.50 -4.49 25.14
N ASP A 41 -20.23 -3.75 26.20
CA ASP A 41 -20.42 -4.23 27.56
C ASP A 41 -21.85 -3.89 28.01
N LYS A 42 -22.65 -4.93 28.23
CA LYS A 42 -24.02 -4.80 28.69
C LYS A 42 -24.13 -4.27 30.14
N ASN A 43 -23.10 -4.46 30.95
CA ASN A 43 -23.11 -4.02 32.35
C ASN A 43 -22.91 -2.50 32.46
N SER A 44 -21.96 -1.96 31.68
CA SER A 44 -21.71 -0.52 31.62
C SER A 44 -22.54 0.19 30.54
N ASN A 45 -23.24 -0.56 29.70
CA ASN A 45 -24.00 -0.06 28.56
C ASN A 45 -23.15 0.83 27.62
N ALA A 46 -21.90 0.44 27.42
CA ALA A 46 -20.91 1.20 26.62
C ALA A 46 -20.06 0.26 25.76
N TRP A 47 -19.47 0.84 24.71
CA TRP A 47 -18.45 0.16 23.93
C TRP A 47 -17.11 0.26 24.63
N VAL A 48 -16.52 -0.87 24.92
CA VAL A 48 -15.22 -0.97 25.57
C VAL A 48 -14.19 -1.59 24.60
N ASP A 49 -12.94 -1.16 24.73
CA ASP A 49 -11.85 -1.73 23.96
C ASP A 49 -11.48 -3.10 24.55
N GLY A 50 -11.33 -4.08 23.68
CA GLY A 50 -10.81 -5.38 24.02
C GLY A 50 -9.29 -5.43 24.05
N GLU A 51 -8.75 -6.62 24.13
CA GLU A 51 -7.32 -6.84 24.08
C GLU A 51 -6.76 -6.52 22.70
N THR A 52 -5.71 -5.71 22.64
CA THR A 52 -5.08 -5.27 21.40
C THR A 52 -4.16 -6.34 20.83
N LEU A 53 -4.36 -6.67 19.57
CA LEU A 53 -3.42 -7.48 18.81
C LEU A 53 -2.32 -6.58 18.25
N PHE A 54 -1.07 -6.86 18.62
CA PHE A 54 0.12 -6.23 18.03
C PHE A 54 0.75 -7.19 17.04
N LEU A 55 0.65 -6.86 15.76
CA LEU A 55 1.16 -7.70 14.69
C LEU A 55 2.33 -7.01 13.99
N ARG A 56 3.50 -7.63 14.06
CA ARG A 56 4.67 -7.19 13.28
C ARG A 56 4.44 -7.46 11.81
N ALA A 57 4.79 -6.49 11.00
CA ALA A 57 4.62 -6.56 9.55
C ALA A 57 5.89 -6.11 8.83
N SER A 58 6.11 -6.72 7.70
CA SER A 58 7.18 -6.34 6.78
C SER A 58 6.65 -6.22 5.36
N VAL A 59 7.18 -5.26 4.63
CA VAL A 59 6.88 -5.06 3.22
C VAL A 59 8.20 -4.89 2.48
N TRP A 60 8.26 -5.39 1.25
CA TRP A 60 9.51 -5.51 0.52
C TRP A 60 9.54 -4.67 -0.75
N ARG A 61 10.74 -4.32 -1.20
CA ARG A 61 11.06 -3.69 -2.49
C ARG A 61 10.46 -2.30 -2.63
N GLU A 62 9.91 -1.98 -3.80
CA GLU A 62 9.33 -0.67 -4.10
C GLU A 62 8.21 -0.28 -3.13
N ALA A 63 7.36 -1.23 -2.76
CA ALA A 63 6.30 -1.01 -1.78
C ALA A 63 6.86 -0.60 -0.40
N ALA A 64 8.04 -1.10 -0.01
CA ALA A 64 8.70 -0.71 1.23
C ALA A 64 9.09 0.77 1.25
N GLU A 65 9.64 1.26 0.16
CA GLU A 65 10.00 2.67 0.00
C GLU A 65 8.76 3.56 0.01
N ASN A 66 7.70 3.15 -0.69
CA ASN A 66 6.43 3.88 -0.69
C ASN A 66 5.78 3.94 0.69
N VAL A 67 5.81 2.84 1.43
CA VAL A 67 5.30 2.76 2.80
C VAL A 67 6.08 3.69 3.74
N ALA A 68 7.40 3.67 3.67
CA ALA A 68 8.25 4.53 4.49
C ALA A 68 8.03 6.02 4.22
N GLU A 69 7.74 6.38 2.98
CA GLU A 69 7.47 7.75 2.57
C GLU A 69 6.05 8.20 2.97
N SER A 70 5.07 7.30 2.93
CA SER A 70 3.65 7.66 2.99
C SER A 70 3.01 7.44 4.36
N LEU A 71 3.44 6.42 5.12
CA LEU A 71 2.80 6.02 6.36
C LEU A 71 3.61 6.47 7.57
N THR A 72 2.90 6.92 8.60
CA THR A 72 3.50 7.36 9.87
C THR A 72 2.77 6.74 11.06
N LYS A 73 3.41 6.82 12.22
CA LYS A 73 2.84 6.43 13.51
C LYS A 73 1.43 6.99 13.69
N GLY A 74 0.52 6.16 14.13
CA GLY A 74 -0.87 6.52 14.41
C GLY A 74 -1.82 6.42 13.23
N MET A 75 -1.30 6.29 12.00
CA MET A 75 -2.16 6.10 10.83
C MET A 75 -2.90 4.78 10.88
N ARG A 76 -4.18 4.82 10.53
CA ARG A 76 -4.99 3.62 10.35
C ARG A 76 -4.75 3.05 8.96
N VAL A 77 -4.41 1.77 8.91
CA VAL A 77 -4.06 1.07 7.67
C VAL A 77 -4.89 -0.19 7.49
N ILE A 78 -5.02 -0.61 6.25
CA ILE A 78 -5.54 -1.90 5.84
C ILE A 78 -4.39 -2.64 5.19
N ALA A 79 -4.00 -3.77 5.74
CA ALA A 79 -2.89 -4.59 5.23
C ALA A 79 -3.36 -6.01 4.97
N SER A 80 -3.06 -6.50 3.79
CA SER A 80 -3.29 -7.89 3.40
C SER A 80 -1.96 -8.56 3.11
N GLY A 81 -1.77 -9.77 3.57
CA GLY A 81 -0.53 -10.48 3.39
C GLY A 81 -0.58 -11.90 3.95
N ARG A 82 0.59 -12.49 4.03
CA ARG A 82 0.77 -13.88 4.45
C ARG A 82 1.36 -13.94 5.84
N LEU A 83 0.74 -14.72 6.73
CA LEU A 83 1.31 -15.02 8.03
C LEU A 83 2.53 -15.92 7.87
N LYS A 84 3.62 -15.52 8.48
CA LYS A 84 4.88 -16.27 8.56
C LYS A 84 5.21 -16.53 10.03
N GLN A 85 5.56 -17.76 10.32
CA GLN A 85 6.09 -18.13 11.62
C GLN A 85 7.60 -18.33 11.52
N ARG A 86 8.32 -17.69 12.42
CA ARG A 86 9.77 -17.80 12.51
C ARG A 86 10.18 -18.17 13.93
N SER A 87 11.07 -19.12 14.06
CA SER A 87 11.67 -19.49 15.34
C SER A 87 13.12 -19.03 15.41
N TYR A 88 13.52 -18.51 16.53
CA TYR A 88 14.90 -18.11 16.81
C TYR A 88 15.29 -18.47 18.24
N ASP A 89 16.58 -18.65 18.47
CA ASP A 89 17.10 -18.90 19.79
C ASP A 89 17.41 -17.56 20.48
N ASP A 90 16.82 -17.37 21.67
CA ASP A 90 17.07 -16.17 22.47
C ASP A 90 18.50 -16.19 22.99
N ALA A 91 19.30 -15.20 22.61
CA ALA A 91 20.70 -15.08 22.99
C ALA A 91 20.91 -14.93 24.51
N LYS A 92 19.89 -14.50 25.26
CA LYS A 92 19.95 -14.30 26.72
C LYS A 92 19.55 -15.54 27.53
N SER A 93 18.52 -16.26 27.08
CA SER A 93 18.00 -17.42 27.82
C SER A 93 18.35 -18.76 27.18
N GLY A 94 18.79 -18.76 25.91
CA GLY A 94 19.01 -19.99 25.14
C GLY A 94 17.73 -20.72 24.75
N GLU A 95 16.58 -20.15 25.06
CA GLU A 95 15.27 -20.72 24.76
C GLU A 95 14.86 -20.42 23.32
N LYS A 96 14.18 -21.37 22.72
CA LYS A 96 13.61 -21.22 21.38
C LYS A 96 12.34 -20.36 21.47
N ARG A 97 12.36 -19.21 20.81
CA ARG A 97 11.19 -18.33 20.71
C ARG A 97 10.59 -18.38 19.31
N THR A 98 9.27 -18.33 19.28
CA THR A 98 8.51 -18.31 18.04
C THR A 98 7.79 -16.97 17.91
N VAL A 99 7.92 -16.34 16.76
CA VAL A 99 7.20 -15.11 16.41
C VAL A 99 6.38 -15.34 15.16
N ILE A 100 5.20 -14.70 15.13
CA ILE A 100 4.33 -14.67 13.97
C ILE A 100 4.39 -13.26 13.41
N GLU A 101 4.67 -13.15 12.12
CA GLU A 101 4.82 -11.89 11.42
C GLU A 101 3.95 -11.89 10.15
N LEU A 102 3.51 -10.73 9.73
CA LEU A 102 2.78 -10.54 8.48
C LEU A 102 3.74 -10.07 7.39
N GLU A 103 3.91 -10.89 6.37
CA GLU A 103 4.56 -10.46 5.14
C GLU A 103 3.51 -9.83 4.24
N VAL A 104 3.57 -8.51 4.11
CA VAL A 104 2.53 -7.71 3.47
C VAL A 104 2.63 -7.78 1.95
N ASP A 105 1.54 -8.13 1.30
CA ASP A 105 1.40 -8.07 -0.16
C ASP A 105 0.77 -6.74 -0.60
N GLU A 106 -0.24 -6.26 0.11
CA GLU A 106 -0.94 -5.01 -0.17
C GLU A 106 -1.18 -4.22 1.12
N ILE A 107 -0.95 -2.93 1.08
CA ILE A 107 -1.19 -2.03 2.21
C ILE A 107 -1.58 -0.64 1.72
N GLY A 108 -2.43 0.00 2.46
CA GLY A 108 -2.81 1.38 2.24
C GLY A 108 -3.42 2.02 3.47
N PRO A 109 -3.52 3.35 3.49
CA PRO A 109 -4.24 4.05 4.55
C PRO A 109 -5.74 3.76 4.48
N SER A 110 -6.37 3.60 5.64
CA SER A 110 -7.81 3.51 5.73
C SER A 110 -8.44 4.90 5.59
N LEU A 111 -9.43 5.03 4.72
CA LEU A 111 -10.15 6.28 4.51
C LEU A 111 -11.38 6.43 5.39
N LYS A 112 -11.55 5.57 6.38
CA LYS A 112 -12.70 5.64 7.29
C LYS A 112 -12.76 6.95 8.07
N TYR A 113 -11.60 7.46 8.50
CA TYR A 113 -11.49 8.68 9.32
C TYR A 113 -10.52 9.72 8.74
N ALA A 114 -10.03 9.48 7.54
CA ALA A 114 -9.04 10.33 6.89
C ALA A 114 -9.24 10.32 5.38
N ASN A 115 -8.65 11.28 4.70
CA ASN A 115 -8.55 11.29 3.24
C ASN A 115 -7.08 11.21 2.83
N ALA A 116 -6.83 10.81 1.60
CA ALA A 116 -5.50 10.72 1.05
C ALA A 116 -5.50 11.08 -0.44
N LYS A 117 -4.41 11.71 -0.87
CA LYS A 117 -4.13 11.92 -2.29
C LYS A 117 -3.07 10.93 -2.73
N VAL A 118 -3.29 10.29 -3.86
CA VAL A 118 -2.39 9.28 -4.40
C VAL A 118 -1.51 9.88 -5.49
N ASN A 119 -0.20 9.75 -5.29
CA ASN A 119 0.79 10.08 -6.32
C ASN A 119 1.30 8.77 -6.90
N ARG A 120 1.18 8.63 -8.21
CA ARG A 120 1.63 7.43 -8.90
C ARG A 120 3.16 7.45 -9.02
N THR A 121 3.82 6.44 -8.46
CA THR A 121 5.27 6.29 -8.65
C THR A 121 5.56 5.73 -10.03
N GLN A 122 6.54 6.34 -10.72
CA GLN A 122 7.00 5.80 -11.99
C GLN A 122 7.90 4.59 -11.70
N ARG A 123 7.60 3.46 -12.31
CA ARG A 123 8.55 2.36 -12.33
C ARG A 123 9.82 2.86 -12.98
N SER A 124 10.93 2.75 -12.29
CA SER A 124 12.27 2.86 -12.89
C SER A 124 12.46 1.65 -13.80
N GLY A 125 11.82 1.70 -14.96
CA GLY A 125 12.12 0.78 -16.02
C GLY A 125 13.46 1.19 -16.58
N ASN A 126 14.50 0.42 -16.29
CA ASN A 126 15.75 0.48 -17.04
C ASN A 126 15.45 -0.02 -18.46
N GLY A 127 14.91 0.85 -19.28
CA GLY A 127 14.73 0.66 -20.72
C GLY A 127 15.90 1.27 -21.42
N GLY A 128 16.85 0.43 -21.75
CA GLY A 128 17.99 0.77 -22.58
C GLY A 128 17.56 1.44 -23.88
N GLY A 129 18.35 2.42 -24.29
CA GLY A 129 18.17 3.24 -25.45
C GLY A 129 17.95 2.47 -26.73
N GLY A 130 17.02 2.97 -27.51
CA GLY A 130 16.84 2.68 -28.90
C GLY A 130 16.58 4.00 -29.59
N ASN A 131 17.66 4.67 -29.99
CA ASN A 131 17.61 5.76 -30.90
C ASN A 131 17.24 5.22 -32.28
N SER A 132 16.06 5.55 -32.76
CA SER A 132 15.74 5.37 -34.17
C SER A 132 15.01 6.61 -34.63
N GLY A 133 15.78 7.47 -35.29
CA GLY A 133 15.27 8.57 -36.03
C GLY A 133 14.40 8.10 -37.18
N GLY A 134 13.27 8.73 -37.31
CA GLY A 134 12.36 8.60 -38.46
C GLY A 134 11.73 9.94 -38.72
N ASP A 135 12.43 10.74 -39.51
CA ASP A 135 11.93 11.90 -40.18
C ASP A 135 10.82 11.47 -41.14
N TRP A 136 9.61 11.90 -40.92
CA TRP A 136 8.55 11.84 -41.93
C TRP A 136 7.84 13.17 -42.04
N GLY A 137 8.31 13.92 -43.06
CA GLY A 137 7.54 14.55 -44.09
C GLY A 137 6.47 15.56 -43.65
N LYS A 138 6.82 16.80 -43.81
CA LYS A 138 5.93 17.92 -44.03
C LYS A 138 4.86 17.58 -45.08
N GLN A 139 3.62 17.86 -44.77
CA GLN A 139 2.59 17.97 -45.76
C GLN A 139 1.96 19.36 -45.71
N PRO A 140 1.81 20.03 -46.88
CA PRO A 140 1.34 21.40 -46.93
C PRO A 140 -0.19 21.50 -46.87
N ALA A 141 -0.60 22.64 -46.40
CA ALA A 141 -1.98 23.09 -46.37
C ALA A 141 -2.62 23.11 -47.75
N ASN A 142 -3.87 22.72 -47.82
CA ASN A 142 -4.75 23.27 -48.81
C ASN A 142 -6.16 23.48 -48.23
N ALA A 143 -6.65 24.66 -48.55
CA ALA A 143 -7.90 25.22 -48.14
C ALA A 143 -9.10 24.57 -48.86
N GLY A 144 -10.25 24.62 -48.23
CA GLY A 144 -11.52 24.36 -48.87
C GLY A 144 -12.63 24.28 -47.85
N GLY A 145 -13.38 25.35 -47.73
CA GLY A 145 -14.50 25.52 -46.83
C GLY A 145 -15.73 24.73 -47.16
N SER A 146 -16.59 24.65 -46.21
CA SER A 146 -18.04 24.94 -46.23
C SER A 146 -18.68 24.34 -44.98
N ASP A 147 -19.04 25.20 -44.13
CA ASP A 147 -20.35 25.46 -43.55
C ASP A 147 -21.38 24.33 -43.68
N TRP A 148 -21.83 23.85 -42.57
CA TRP A 148 -23.20 23.47 -42.26
C TRP A 148 -23.37 23.34 -40.75
N GLY A 149 -24.21 24.18 -40.26
CA GLY A 149 -24.54 24.40 -38.89
C GLY A 149 -25.49 23.40 -38.29
N ASN A 150 -25.65 23.67 -37.04
CA ASN A 150 -26.84 23.49 -36.20
C ASN A 150 -27.12 22.10 -35.61
N GLY A 151 -27.29 22.12 -34.33
CA GLY A 151 -28.11 21.14 -33.64
C GLY A 151 -27.58 20.75 -32.27
N GLY A 152 -28.05 21.48 -31.31
CA GLY A 152 -27.92 21.26 -29.90
C GLY A 152 -28.28 19.85 -29.40
N GLY A 153 -27.85 19.56 -28.24
CA GLY A 153 -28.26 18.36 -27.50
C GLY A 153 -27.35 18.09 -26.31
N SER A 154 -27.68 18.76 -25.24
CA SER A 154 -27.61 18.34 -23.83
C SER A 154 -26.54 17.35 -23.43
N ALA A 155 -25.72 17.84 -22.53
CA ALA A 155 -24.95 17.11 -21.56
C ALA A 155 -25.71 15.91 -20.96
N GLN A 156 -25.07 14.78 -21.00
CA GLN A 156 -25.36 13.70 -20.09
C GLN A 156 -24.07 13.43 -19.34
N GLU A 157 -24.07 13.91 -18.17
CA GLU A 157 -23.11 13.63 -17.12
C GLU A 157 -23.12 12.13 -16.83
N ALA A 158 -22.02 11.47 -17.01
CA ALA A 158 -21.83 10.12 -16.53
C ALA A 158 -21.22 10.20 -15.13
N PRO A 159 -21.86 9.65 -14.10
CA PRO A 159 -21.26 9.56 -12.79
C PRO A 159 -20.24 8.43 -12.79
N PHE A 160 -19.13 8.71 -12.21
CA PHE A 160 -17.92 8.00 -11.79
C PHE A 160 -16.65 8.50 -12.40
#